data_f0c409688493e84606d73c816f264992
#
_entry.id   f0c409688493e84606d73c816f264992
#
_cell.length_a   1.000
_cell.length_b   1.000
_cell.length_c   1.000
_cell.angle_alpha   90.00
_cell.angle_beta   90.00
_cell.angle_gamma   90.00
#
_symmetry.space_group_name_H-M   'P 1'
#
loop_
_entity.id
_entity.type
_entity.pdbx_description
1 polymer ?
#
loop_
_entity_poly.entity_id
_entity_poly.type
_entity_poly.pdbx_seq_one_letter_code
_entity_poly.pdbx_strand_id
1 'polypeptide(L)'
;TWAGAITAGTLLETLLSHVDSIPYLQKRLDGWTQDLSQMTDQTVQSLYAIGSGGLKGLGLGNSVEKQLWLPESTNDFIFSVVCEELGFIGAVLIIVLFVLFIVQGLLIAYKAENLYCTMVGIGIMAQIAWQVFCNIAVVTNTLPNTGISLPFFSSGGTSLILLLAEMGVMVNIGRNGERAAQQREQMRAQREAARAEREAELARKTIDLASARAARTEQ
;
A
#
# COMPACT_ATOMS: atom_id res chain seq x y z
N THR A 1 -28.36 20.37 3.98
CA THR A 1 -29.23 21.26 4.77
C THR A 1 -28.35 22.17 5.62
N TRP A 2 -28.73 23.43 5.76
CA TRP A 2 -27.98 24.54 6.37
C TRP A 2 -27.46 24.26 7.79
N ALA A 3 -28.18 23.50 8.58
CA ALA A 3 -27.77 23.12 9.94
C ALA A 3 -26.47 22.28 9.97
N GLY A 4 -26.27 21.37 9.02
CA GLY A 4 -25.05 20.57 8.92
C GLY A 4 -23.82 21.36 8.52
N ALA A 5 -23.98 22.41 7.71
CA ALA A 5 -22.88 23.29 7.31
C ALA A 5 -22.42 24.19 8.47
N ILE A 6 -23.35 24.67 9.29
CA ILE A 6 -23.06 25.50 10.48
C ILE A 6 -22.35 24.67 11.55
N THR A 7 -22.80 23.41 11.79
CA THR A 7 -22.14 22.53 12.76
C THR A 7 -20.75 22.07 12.30
N ALA A 8 -20.55 21.85 10.99
CA ALA A 8 -19.21 21.55 10.44
C ALA A 8 -18.27 22.76 10.54
N GLY A 9 -18.77 23.97 10.29
CA GLY A 9 -18.01 25.22 10.44
C GLY A 9 -17.59 25.47 11.90
N THR A 10 -18.50 25.34 12.84
CA THR A 10 -18.18 25.52 14.27
C THR A 10 -17.26 24.43 14.81
N LEU A 11 -17.38 23.16 14.35
CA LEU A 11 -16.44 22.09 14.68
C LEU A 11 -15.04 22.38 14.13
N LEU A 12 -14.96 22.86 12.89
CA LEU A 12 -13.68 23.21 12.26
C LEU A 12 -13.02 24.39 13.01
N GLU A 13 -13.76 25.45 13.34
CA GLU A 13 -13.26 26.56 14.14
C GLU A 13 -12.81 26.13 15.55
N THR A 14 -13.57 25.23 16.19
CA THR A 14 -13.20 24.70 17.50
C THR A 14 -11.95 23.82 17.42
N LEU A 15 -11.80 23.03 16.35
CA LEU A 15 -10.59 22.24 16.12
C LEU A 15 -9.39 23.14 15.81
N LEU A 16 -9.55 24.16 14.98
CA LEU A 16 -8.50 25.13 14.67
C LEU A 16 -8.07 25.90 15.93
N SER A 17 -8.99 26.40 16.75
CA SER A 17 -8.66 27.06 18.02
C SER A 17 -7.97 26.13 19.02
N HIS A 18 -8.26 24.82 18.96
CA HIS A 18 -7.56 23.83 19.78
C HIS A 18 -6.15 23.56 19.28
N VAL A 19 -5.96 23.53 17.96
CA VAL A 19 -4.62 23.47 17.33
C VAL A 19 -3.79 24.71 17.67
N ASP A 20 -4.37 25.89 17.66
CA ASP A 20 -3.73 27.15 18.07
C ASP A 20 -3.31 27.17 19.55
N SER A 21 -3.90 26.34 20.39
CA SER A 21 -3.54 26.19 21.80
C SER A 21 -2.32 25.28 22.07
N ILE A 22 -1.82 24.57 21.02
CA ILE A 22 -0.68 23.64 21.14
C ILE A 22 0.56 24.28 20.49
N PRO A 23 1.50 24.86 21.30
CA PRO A 23 2.67 25.59 20.77
C PRO A 23 3.53 24.78 19.81
N TYR A 24 3.55 23.47 19.97
CA TYR A 24 4.30 22.55 19.11
C TYR A 24 3.72 22.45 17.69
N LEU A 25 2.39 22.41 17.56
CA LEU A 25 1.73 22.35 16.25
C LEU A 25 1.83 23.71 15.53
N GLN A 26 1.64 24.82 16.26
CA GLN A 26 1.84 26.16 15.72
C GLN A 26 3.24 26.31 15.12
N LYS A 27 4.28 25.97 15.87
CA LYS A 27 5.66 26.06 15.40
C LYS A 27 5.92 25.26 14.12
N ARG A 28 5.25 24.11 13.94
CA ARG A 28 5.36 23.28 12.72
C ARG A 28 4.59 23.88 11.55
N LEU A 29 3.40 24.42 11.80
CA LEU A 29 2.59 25.07 10.79
C LEU A 29 3.21 26.40 10.34
N ASP A 30 3.70 27.20 11.28
CA ASP A 30 4.39 28.45 10.99
C ASP A 30 5.65 28.19 10.16
N GLY A 31 6.44 27.17 10.50
CA GLY A 31 7.61 26.77 9.73
C GLY A 31 7.30 26.24 8.33
N TRP A 32 6.07 25.80 8.08
CA TRP A 32 5.63 25.31 6.76
C TRP A 32 5.12 26.44 5.84
N THR A 33 4.45 27.45 6.41
CA THR A 33 3.81 28.53 5.64
C THR A 33 4.72 29.74 5.38
N GLN A 34 5.95 29.74 5.95
CA GLN A 34 6.88 30.86 5.85
C GLN A 34 7.77 30.77 4.59
N ASP A 35 8.35 31.92 4.23
CA ASP A 35 9.36 32.01 3.16
C ASP A 35 10.59 31.12 3.46
N LEU A 36 11.27 30.66 2.40
CA LEU A 36 12.49 29.81 2.48
C LEU A 36 13.52 30.28 3.54
N SER A 37 13.60 31.59 3.80
CA SER A 37 14.52 32.19 4.79
C SER A 37 14.12 31.96 6.25
N GLN A 38 12.91 31.50 6.50
CA GLN A 38 12.33 31.27 7.84
C GLN A 38 11.89 29.82 8.08
N MET A 39 11.99 28.97 7.05
CA MET A 39 11.71 27.53 7.16
C MET A 39 12.73 26.86 8.10
N THR A 40 12.35 25.68 8.62
CA THR A 40 13.31 24.88 9.39
C THR A 40 14.48 24.47 8.51
N ASP A 41 15.70 24.51 9.04
CA ASP A 41 16.91 24.13 8.31
C ASP A 41 16.79 22.77 7.61
N GLN A 42 16.11 21.82 8.21
CA GLN A 42 15.88 20.49 7.65
C GLN A 42 15.03 20.51 6.36
N THR A 43 13.96 21.32 6.32
CA THR A 43 13.10 21.44 5.15
C THR A 43 13.83 22.13 4.00
N VAL A 44 14.57 23.19 4.30
CA VAL A 44 15.37 23.92 3.31
C VAL A 44 16.44 23.02 2.70
N GLN A 45 17.17 22.28 3.52
CA GLN A 45 18.21 21.35 3.09
C GLN A 45 17.62 20.19 2.26
N SER A 46 16.44 19.68 2.64
CA SER A 46 15.71 18.67 1.86
C SER A 46 15.37 19.17 0.44
N LEU A 47 14.91 20.43 0.31
CA LEU A 47 14.61 21.03 -1.00
C LEU A 47 15.89 21.28 -1.81
N TYR A 48 16.99 21.69 -1.16
CA TYR A 48 18.29 21.81 -1.83
C TYR A 48 18.80 20.47 -2.33
N ALA A 49 18.71 19.40 -1.52
CA ALA A 49 19.08 18.04 -1.94
C ALA A 49 18.30 17.60 -3.21
N ILE A 50 16.98 17.81 -3.23
CA ILE A 50 16.15 17.51 -4.40
C ILE A 50 16.58 18.34 -5.62
N GLY A 51 16.83 19.65 -5.42
CA GLY A 51 17.22 20.57 -6.48
C GLY A 51 18.60 20.27 -7.06
N SER A 52 19.57 19.90 -6.21
CA SER A 52 20.96 19.61 -6.61
C SER A 52 21.08 18.31 -7.41
N GLY A 53 20.19 17.33 -7.18
CA GLY A 53 20.20 16.04 -7.90
C GLY A 53 19.92 16.16 -9.41
N GLY A 54 19.20 17.20 -9.87
CA GLY A 54 18.86 17.37 -11.28
C GLY A 54 18.20 16.15 -11.91
N LEU A 55 18.45 15.89 -13.18
CA LEU A 55 17.83 14.76 -13.88
C LEU A 55 18.53 13.42 -13.62
N LYS A 56 19.87 13.41 -13.52
CA LYS A 56 20.68 12.18 -13.45
C LYS A 56 21.24 11.86 -12.08
N GLY A 57 21.15 12.81 -11.13
CA GLY A 57 21.76 12.68 -9.81
C GLY A 57 23.26 12.94 -9.80
N LEU A 58 23.80 13.11 -8.60
CA LEU A 58 25.24 13.29 -8.35
C LEU A 58 26.02 11.96 -8.32
N GLY A 59 25.30 10.83 -8.34
CA GLY A 59 25.86 9.49 -8.20
C GLY A 59 25.76 8.94 -6.77
N LEU A 60 25.67 7.62 -6.67
CA LEU A 60 25.55 6.91 -5.40
C LEU A 60 26.73 7.22 -4.47
N GLY A 61 26.43 7.62 -3.24
CA GLY A 61 27.41 7.94 -2.20
C GLY A 61 27.99 9.35 -2.26
N ASN A 62 27.62 10.17 -3.26
CA ASN A 62 28.11 11.53 -3.45
C ASN A 62 27.16 12.62 -2.93
N SER A 63 26.19 12.26 -2.10
CA SER A 63 25.31 13.24 -1.46
C SER A 63 26.13 14.13 -0.51
N VAL A 64 26.05 15.43 -0.73
CA VAL A 64 26.71 16.45 0.10
C VAL A 64 25.87 16.70 1.34
N GLU A 65 24.56 16.76 1.20
CA GLU A 65 23.63 17.05 2.30
C GLU A 65 23.62 15.95 3.37
N LYS A 66 23.78 14.69 2.98
CA LYS A 66 23.88 13.54 3.89
C LYS A 66 25.09 13.64 4.83
N GLN A 67 26.20 14.18 4.34
CA GLN A 67 27.48 14.17 5.08
C GLN A 67 27.66 15.37 6.00
N LEU A 68 27.02 16.51 5.74
CA LEU A 68 27.38 17.77 6.39
C LEU A 68 26.21 18.54 7.03
N TRP A 69 24.95 18.41 6.54
CA TRP A 69 23.91 19.38 6.86
C TRP A 69 22.56 18.81 7.31
N LEU A 70 22.22 17.55 6.98
CA LEU A 70 20.91 16.99 7.31
C LEU A 70 20.97 16.05 8.53
N PRO A 71 20.53 16.50 9.74
CA PRO A 71 20.66 15.72 10.99
C PRO A 71 19.89 14.38 10.97
N GLU A 72 18.74 14.30 10.29
CA GLU A 72 17.87 13.10 10.19
C GLU A 72 17.82 12.54 8.78
N SER A 73 18.90 12.70 8.01
CA SER A 73 18.99 12.27 6.60
C SER A 73 18.78 10.76 6.42
N THR A 74 19.05 9.97 7.45
CA THR A 74 18.93 8.50 7.40
C THR A 74 17.55 7.98 7.79
N ASN A 75 16.69 8.83 8.34
CA ASN A 75 15.37 8.46 8.80
C ASN A 75 14.26 9.08 7.94
N ASP A 76 13.87 10.30 8.24
CA ASP A 76 12.65 10.91 7.70
C ASP A 76 12.87 11.56 6.32
N PHE A 77 14.09 12.03 6.05
CA PHE A 77 14.47 12.71 4.81
C PHE A 77 15.28 11.85 3.85
N ILE A 78 15.25 10.52 4.01
CA ILE A 78 16.01 9.60 3.13
C ILE A 78 15.61 9.75 1.65
N PHE A 79 14.36 10.11 1.36
CA PHE A 79 13.90 10.31 -0.01
C PHE A 79 14.56 11.53 -0.68
N SER A 80 14.88 12.61 0.05
CA SER A 80 15.65 13.75 -0.50
C SER A 80 17.07 13.35 -0.89
N VAL A 81 17.72 12.51 -0.07
CA VAL A 81 19.04 11.95 -0.38
C VAL A 81 18.98 11.07 -1.63
N VAL A 82 17.94 10.26 -1.78
CA VAL A 82 17.69 9.46 -2.98
C VAL A 82 17.53 10.36 -4.21
N CYS A 83 16.79 11.47 -4.09
CA CYS A 83 16.65 12.45 -5.18
C CYS A 83 17.98 13.11 -5.54
N GLU A 84 18.85 13.40 -4.57
CA GLU A 84 20.17 13.98 -4.79
C GLU A 84 21.11 12.99 -5.50
N GLU A 85 21.20 11.75 -5.01
CA GLU A 85 22.10 10.73 -5.54
C GLU A 85 21.66 10.17 -6.89
N LEU A 86 20.39 9.84 -7.06
CA LEU A 86 19.84 9.19 -8.27
C LEU A 86 19.14 10.16 -9.24
N GLY A 87 18.92 11.39 -8.81
CA GLY A 87 18.24 12.41 -9.58
C GLY A 87 16.74 12.16 -9.73
N PHE A 88 16.11 12.96 -10.58
CA PHE A 88 14.67 12.86 -10.84
C PHE A 88 14.25 11.50 -11.41
N ILE A 89 15.08 10.92 -12.31
CA ILE A 89 14.78 9.61 -12.90
C ILE A 89 14.78 8.52 -11.82
N GLY A 90 15.72 8.53 -10.91
CA GLY A 90 15.77 7.57 -9.80
C GLY A 90 14.63 7.73 -8.82
N ALA A 91 14.27 8.98 -8.49
CA ALA A 91 13.13 9.27 -7.63
C ALA A 91 11.81 8.74 -8.22
N VAL A 92 11.56 8.99 -9.52
CA VAL A 92 10.37 8.49 -10.23
C VAL A 92 10.37 6.95 -10.26
N LEU A 93 11.53 6.32 -10.53
CA LEU A 93 11.64 4.86 -10.53
C LEU A 93 11.24 4.27 -9.18
N ILE A 94 11.71 4.85 -8.06
CA ILE A 94 11.36 4.37 -6.71
C ILE A 94 9.87 4.55 -6.42
N ILE A 95 9.28 5.68 -6.81
CA ILE A 95 7.84 5.90 -6.67
C ILE A 95 7.06 4.84 -7.46
N VAL A 96 7.45 4.56 -8.71
CA VAL A 96 6.81 3.53 -9.53
C VAL A 96 6.93 2.15 -8.89
N LEU A 97 8.09 1.81 -8.32
CA LEU A 97 8.28 0.55 -7.60
C LEU A 97 7.36 0.45 -6.38
N PHE A 98 7.18 1.52 -5.60
CA PHE A 98 6.22 1.53 -4.48
C PHE A 98 4.77 1.37 -4.97
N VAL A 99 4.38 2.06 -6.04
CA VAL A 99 3.04 1.93 -6.63
C VAL A 99 2.81 0.48 -7.08
N LEU A 100 3.75 -0.13 -7.81
CA LEU A 100 3.65 -1.52 -8.22
C LEU A 100 3.57 -2.47 -7.02
N PHE A 101 4.38 -2.24 -5.98
CA PHE A 101 4.36 -3.01 -4.75
C PHE A 101 3.00 -2.94 -4.05
N ILE A 102 2.44 -1.74 -3.89
CA ILE A 102 1.11 -1.53 -3.27
C ILE A 102 0.01 -2.19 -4.11
N VAL A 103 0.02 -2.01 -5.43
CA VAL A 103 -0.95 -2.64 -6.34
C VAL A 103 -0.89 -4.16 -6.24
N GLN A 104 0.31 -4.75 -6.28
CA GLN A 104 0.48 -6.20 -6.13
C GLN A 104 0.00 -6.70 -4.77
N GLY A 105 0.31 -5.99 -3.69
CA GLY A 105 -0.17 -6.32 -2.36
C GLY A 105 -1.70 -6.27 -2.26
N LEU A 106 -2.35 -5.27 -2.84
CA LEU A 106 -3.81 -5.17 -2.90
C LEU A 106 -4.42 -6.32 -3.71
N LEU A 107 -3.81 -6.71 -4.83
CA LEU A 107 -4.27 -7.86 -5.63
C LEU A 107 -4.17 -9.18 -4.85
N ILE A 108 -3.10 -9.37 -4.07
CA ILE A 108 -2.94 -10.51 -3.18
C ILE A 108 -4.04 -10.51 -2.10
N ALA A 109 -4.26 -9.36 -1.46
CA ALA A 109 -5.31 -9.20 -0.45
C ALA A 109 -6.72 -9.49 -1.00
N TYR A 110 -7.01 -9.03 -2.22
CA TYR A 110 -8.30 -9.27 -2.88
C TYR A 110 -8.55 -10.76 -3.19
N LYS A 111 -7.48 -11.52 -3.48
CA LYS A 111 -7.56 -12.97 -3.75
C LYS A 111 -7.51 -13.84 -2.50
N ALA A 112 -7.54 -13.26 -1.31
CA ALA A 112 -7.48 -13.99 -0.06
C ALA A 112 -8.67 -14.96 0.11
N GLU A 113 -8.47 -16.01 0.89
CA GLU A 113 -9.47 -17.06 1.12
C GLU A 113 -10.72 -16.53 1.82
N ASN A 114 -10.54 -15.63 2.81
CA ASN A 114 -11.56 -15.15 3.72
C ASN A 114 -11.62 -13.62 3.75
N LEU A 115 -12.80 -13.06 4.02
CA LEU A 115 -13.02 -11.62 4.17
C LEU A 115 -12.10 -10.99 5.23
N TYR A 116 -11.84 -11.69 6.34
CA TYR A 116 -10.92 -11.24 7.38
C TYR A 116 -9.50 -11.04 6.83
N CYS A 117 -8.95 -12.03 6.12
CA CYS A 117 -7.63 -11.94 5.49
C CYS A 117 -7.58 -10.81 4.44
N THR A 118 -8.66 -10.62 3.68
CA THR A 118 -8.79 -9.50 2.72
C THR A 118 -8.70 -8.16 3.45
N MET A 119 -9.44 -7.96 4.54
CA MET A 119 -9.44 -6.70 5.29
C MET A 119 -8.08 -6.42 5.93
N VAL A 120 -7.44 -7.44 6.51
CA VAL A 120 -6.09 -7.31 7.09
C VAL A 120 -5.08 -6.93 6.01
N GLY A 121 -5.10 -7.62 4.87
CA GLY A 121 -4.18 -7.32 3.77
C GLY A 121 -4.38 -5.92 3.18
N ILE A 122 -5.63 -5.48 2.98
CA ILE A 122 -5.93 -4.12 2.53
C ILE A 122 -5.45 -3.10 3.57
N GLY A 123 -5.65 -3.35 4.86
CA GLY A 123 -5.21 -2.48 5.95
C GLY A 123 -3.69 -2.27 5.95
N ILE A 124 -2.91 -3.35 5.83
CA ILE A 124 -1.45 -3.30 5.75
C ILE A 124 -1.00 -2.48 4.51
N MET A 125 -1.59 -2.75 3.34
CA MET A 125 -1.23 -2.02 2.12
C MET A 125 -1.63 -0.55 2.17
N ALA A 126 -2.78 -0.22 2.75
CA ALA A 126 -3.23 1.16 2.94
C ALA A 126 -2.31 1.93 3.90
N GLN A 127 -1.85 1.30 4.98
CA GLN A 127 -0.88 1.87 5.92
C GLN A 127 0.44 2.21 5.20
N ILE A 128 0.99 1.27 4.45
CA ILE A 128 2.24 1.48 3.69
C ILE A 128 2.06 2.57 2.64
N ALA A 129 0.94 2.55 1.89
CA ALA A 129 0.64 3.58 0.90
C ALA A 129 0.57 4.97 1.54
N TRP A 130 -0.06 5.08 2.71
CA TRP A 130 -0.16 6.31 3.46
C TRP A 130 1.20 6.81 3.95
N GLN A 131 2.05 5.91 4.47
CA GLN A 131 3.41 6.26 4.91
C GLN A 131 4.25 6.79 3.75
N VAL A 132 4.25 6.11 2.59
CA VAL A 132 4.97 6.56 1.38
C VAL A 132 4.46 7.93 0.94
N PHE A 133 3.14 8.10 0.85
CA PHE A 133 2.53 9.38 0.46
C PHE A 133 2.92 10.51 1.41
N CYS A 134 2.78 10.32 2.72
CA CYS A 134 3.12 11.34 3.71
C CYS A 134 4.61 11.69 3.68
N ASN A 135 5.51 10.70 3.57
CA ASN A 135 6.94 10.96 3.50
C ASN A 135 7.31 11.80 2.27
N ILE A 136 6.82 11.42 1.08
CA ILE A 136 7.07 12.19 -0.15
C ILE A 136 6.50 13.61 -0.04
N ALA A 137 5.29 13.76 0.50
CA ALA A 137 4.65 15.06 0.67
C ALA A 137 5.38 15.97 1.66
N VAL A 138 5.96 15.41 2.74
CA VAL A 138 6.79 16.15 3.71
C VAL A 138 8.12 16.57 3.07
N VAL A 139 8.79 15.66 2.40
CA VAL A 139 10.11 15.92 1.78
C VAL A 139 10.00 16.96 0.66
N THR A 140 8.88 17.01 -0.06
CA THR A 140 8.59 18.04 -1.07
C THR A 140 7.96 19.31 -0.51
N ASN A 141 7.91 19.45 0.82
CA ASN A 141 7.27 20.58 1.52
C ASN A 141 5.80 20.81 1.16
N THR A 142 5.10 19.78 0.67
CA THR A 142 3.64 19.84 0.40
C THR A 142 2.84 19.70 1.70
N LEU A 143 3.37 18.96 2.68
CA LEU A 143 2.82 18.81 4.02
C LEU A 143 3.86 19.25 5.08
N PRO A 144 3.40 19.72 6.26
CA PRO A 144 4.29 20.03 7.37
C PRO A 144 5.04 18.77 7.83
N ASN A 145 6.25 18.95 8.35
CA ASN A 145 7.07 17.82 8.83
C ASN A 145 6.34 17.02 9.92
N THR A 146 6.04 15.74 9.63
CA THR A 146 5.33 14.82 10.52
C THR A 146 6.25 13.78 11.17
N GLY A 147 7.51 13.66 10.71
CA GLY A 147 8.43 12.64 11.22
C GLY A 147 8.08 11.21 10.78
N ILE A 148 7.33 11.05 9.69
CA ILE A 148 6.97 9.72 9.13
C ILE A 148 8.09 9.28 8.19
N SER A 149 8.76 8.18 8.54
CA SER A 149 9.86 7.63 7.76
C SER A 149 9.38 6.84 6.54
N LEU A 150 10.19 6.80 5.48
CA LEU A 150 9.90 6.02 4.27
C LEU A 150 10.02 4.51 4.56
N PRO A 151 8.98 3.69 4.26
CA PRO A 151 9.02 2.25 4.47
C PRO A 151 10.23 1.61 3.78
N PHE A 152 10.88 0.65 4.45
CA PHE A 152 12.05 -0.11 3.98
C PHE A 152 13.35 0.67 3.79
N PHE A 153 13.32 1.99 3.70
CA PHE A 153 14.50 2.83 3.47
C PHE A 153 15.04 3.45 4.75
N SER A 154 14.19 3.63 5.75
CA SER A 154 14.58 4.23 7.04
C SER A 154 15.43 3.28 7.86
N SER A 155 16.43 3.83 8.56
CA SER A 155 17.31 3.12 9.50
C SER A 155 16.66 2.74 10.83
N GLY A 156 15.35 2.98 11.02
CA GLY A 156 14.60 2.63 12.24
C GLY A 156 14.45 1.13 12.40
N GLY A 157 15.29 0.49 13.24
CA GLY A 157 15.28 -0.96 13.43
C GLY A 157 13.91 -1.52 13.85
N THR A 158 13.19 -0.83 14.73
CA THR A 158 11.85 -1.25 15.19
C THR A 158 10.80 -1.18 14.08
N SER A 159 10.80 -0.11 13.29
CA SER A 159 9.86 0.05 12.17
C SER A 159 10.12 -1.00 11.08
N LEU A 160 11.37 -1.33 10.81
CA LEU A 160 11.74 -2.35 9.84
C LEU A 160 11.26 -3.75 10.29
N ILE A 161 11.43 -4.10 11.56
CA ILE A 161 10.94 -5.38 12.11
C ILE A 161 9.43 -5.48 11.96
N LEU A 162 8.67 -4.43 12.28
CA LEU A 162 7.22 -4.41 12.13
C LEU A 162 6.80 -4.55 10.66
N LEU A 163 7.43 -3.83 9.75
CA LEU A 163 7.18 -3.94 8.32
C LEU A 163 7.46 -5.35 7.78
N LEU A 164 8.55 -5.97 8.22
CA LEU A 164 8.87 -7.35 7.83
C LEU A 164 7.84 -8.36 8.38
N ALA A 165 7.34 -8.14 9.61
CA ALA A 165 6.26 -8.95 10.17
C ALA A 165 4.96 -8.79 9.37
N GLU A 166 4.58 -7.55 9.01
CA GLU A 166 3.43 -7.26 8.14
C GLU A 166 3.57 -7.93 6.77
N MET A 167 4.77 -7.90 6.18
CA MET A 167 5.05 -8.61 4.92
C MET A 167 4.95 -10.12 5.08
N GLY A 168 5.38 -10.68 6.22
CA GLY A 168 5.20 -12.09 6.54
C GLY A 168 3.71 -12.49 6.56
N VAL A 169 2.86 -11.65 7.14
CA VAL A 169 1.40 -11.84 7.12
C VAL A 169 0.86 -11.78 5.68
N MET A 170 1.30 -10.82 4.86
CA MET A 170 0.88 -10.69 3.47
C MET A 170 1.26 -11.92 2.62
N VAL A 171 2.48 -12.43 2.78
CA VAL A 171 2.92 -13.66 2.10
C VAL A 171 2.07 -14.86 2.52
N ASN A 172 1.73 -14.96 3.81
CA ASN A 172 0.87 -16.04 4.30
C ASN A 172 -0.55 -15.94 3.71
N ILE A 173 -1.13 -14.75 3.66
CA ILE A 173 -2.43 -14.50 3.01
C ILE A 173 -2.41 -14.94 1.55
N GLY A 174 -1.38 -14.56 0.79
CA GLY A 174 -1.22 -14.93 -0.62
C GLY A 174 -1.14 -16.45 -0.82
N ARG A 175 -0.30 -17.13 -0.05
CA ARG A 175 -0.13 -18.60 -0.13
C ARG A 175 -1.42 -19.36 0.20
N ASN A 176 -2.16 -18.91 1.21
CA ASN A 176 -3.44 -19.54 1.58
C ASN A 176 -4.51 -19.27 0.52
N GLY A 177 -4.58 -18.08 -0.04
CA GLY A 177 -5.47 -17.76 -1.15
C GLY A 177 -5.24 -18.62 -2.38
N GLU A 178 -3.99 -18.84 -2.78
CA GLU A 178 -3.63 -19.73 -3.90
C GLU A 178 -4.03 -21.19 -3.63
N ARG A 179 -3.75 -21.69 -2.43
CA ARG A 179 -4.15 -23.05 -2.03
C ARG A 179 -5.67 -23.23 -2.07
N ALA A 180 -6.41 -22.27 -1.55
CA ALA A 180 -7.88 -22.29 -1.57
C ALA A 180 -8.42 -22.24 -3.01
N ALA A 181 -7.80 -21.48 -3.90
CA ALA A 181 -8.17 -21.42 -5.30
C ALA A 181 -7.96 -22.79 -5.99
N GLN A 182 -6.81 -23.42 -5.79
CA GLN A 182 -6.49 -24.75 -6.32
C GLN A 182 -7.47 -25.83 -5.81
N GLN A 183 -7.78 -25.81 -4.52
CA GLN A 183 -8.76 -26.74 -3.93
C GLN A 183 -10.16 -26.57 -4.53
N ARG A 184 -10.59 -25.32 -4.74
CA ARG A 184 -11.88 -25.03 -5.39
C ARG A 184 -11.94 -25.54 -6.83
N GLU A 185 -10.85 -25.41 -7.57
CA GLU A 185 -10.74 -25.91 -8.94
C GLU A 185 -10.81 -27.43 -8.99
N GLN A 186 -10.04 -28.12 -8.12
CA GLN A 186 -10.10 -29.58 -7.99
C GLN A 186 -11.49 -30.08 -7.63
N MET A 187 -12.17 -29.44 -6.67
CA MET A 187 -13.53 -29.81 -6.30
C MET A 187 -14.55 -29.56 -7.43
N ARG A 188 -14.34 -28.51 -8.25
CA ARG A 188 -15.19 -28.31 -9.44
C ARG A 188 -15.00 -29.40 -10.46
N ALA A 189 -13.77 -29.76 -10.78
CA ALA A 189 -13.45 -30.84 -11.70
C ALA A 189 -14.04 -32.20 -11.22
N GLN A 190 -13.92 -32.52 -9.93
CA GLN A 190 -14.52 -33.72 -9.36
C GLN A 190 -16.05 -33.72 -9.43
N ARG A 191 -16.70 -32.56 -9.19
CA ARG A 191 -18.16 -32.44 -9.31
C ARG A 191 -18.64 -32.60 -10.75
N GLU A 192 -17.89 -32.07 -11.71
CA GLU A 192 -18.21 -32.22 -13.15
C GLU A 192 -18.04 -33.67 -13.59
N ALA A 193 -16.98 -34.36 -13.19
CA ALA A 193 -16.79 -35.77 -13.45
C ALA A 193 -17.90 -36.63 -12.85
N ALA A 194 -18.26 -36.41 -11.58
CA ALA A 194 -19.34 -37.12 -10.92
C ALA A 194 -20.73 -36.86 -11.56
N ARG A 195 -20.96 -35.66 -12.12
CA ARG A 195 -22.18 -35.38 -12.89
C ARG A 195 -22.22 -36.15 -14.22
N ALA A 196 -21.11 -36.14 -14.96
CA ALA A 196 -20.99 -36.87 -16.20
C ALA A 196 -21.21 -38.40 -16.01
N GLU A 197 -20.65 -38.96 -14.93
CA GLU A 197 -20.89 -40.40 -14.59
C GLU A 197 -22.35 -40.67 -14.29
N ARG A 198 -23.05 -39.83 -13.53
CA ARG A 198 -24.47 -39.99 -13.23
C ARG A 198 -25.34 -39.85 -14.48
N GLU A 199 -25.02 -38.91 -15.37
CA GLU A 199 -25.73 -38.76 -16.65
C GLU A 199 -25.54 -39.99 -17.54
N ALA A 200 -24.33 -40.55 -17.61
CA ALA A 200 -24.02 -41.75 -18.33
C ALA A 200 -24.76 -42.99 -17.75
N GLU A 201 -24.84 -43.10 -16.42
CA GLU A 201 -25.58 -44.15 -15.74
C GLU A 201 -27.10 -44.06 -16.01
N LEU A 202 -27.67 -42.85 -15.95
CA LEU A 202 -29.06 -42.60 -16.25
C LEU A 202 -29.40 -42.94 -17.74
N ALA A 203 -28.51 -42.56 -18.66
CA ALA A 203 -28.65 -42.87 -20.07
C ALA A 203 -28.65 -44.40 -20.31
N ARG A 204 -27.74 -45.17 -19.65
CA ARG A 204 -27.73 -46.64 -19.71
C ARG A 204 -29.03 -47.22 -19.19
N LYS A 205 -29.50 -46.78 -18.00
CA LYS A 205 -30.78 -47.26 -17.43
C LYS A 205 -32.00 -46.97 -18.35
N THR A 206 -32.02 -45.83 -19.00
CA THR A 206 -33.09 -45.48 -19.96
C THR A 206 -33.06 -46.38 -21.19
N ILE A 207 -31.88 -46.71 -21.71
CA ILE A 207 -31.72 -47.64 -22.83
C ILE A 207 -32.18 -49.06 -22.44
N ASP A 208 -31.79 -49.54 -21.28
CA ASP A 208 -32.15 -50.86 -20.77
C ASP A 208 -33.67 -50.97 -20.55
N LEU A 209 -34.30 -49.93 -20.03
CA LEU A 209 -35.76 -49.88 -19.88
C LEU A 209 -36.51 -49.85 -21.22
N ALA A 210 -35.96 -49.14 -22.22
CA ALA A 210 -36.53 -49.09 -23.56
C ALA A 210 -36.43 -50.45 -24.26
N SER A 211 -35.30 -51.12 -24.15
CA SER A 211 -35.11 -52.49 -24.72
C SER A 211 -36.01 -53.51 -24.04
N ALA A 212 -36.16 -53.45 -22.72
CA ALA A 212 -37.07 -54.35 -21.99
C ALA A 212 -38.55 -54.12 -22.33
N ARG A 213 -38.97 -52.88 -22.66
CA ARG A 213 -40.34 -52.59 -23.17
C ARG A 213 -40.57 -53.13 -24.58
N ALA A 214 -39.58 -52.93 -25.46
CA ALA A 214 -39.67 -53.48 -26.82
C ALA A 214 -39.87 -55.00 -26.84
N ALA A 215 -39.08 -55.73 -26.04
CA ALA A 215 -39.18 -57.18 -25.91
C ALA A 215 -40.53 -57.67 -25.34
N ARG A 216 -41.28 -56.86 -24.59
CA ARG A 216 -42.63 -57.19 -24.08
C ARG A 216 -43.73 -56.93 -25.07
N THR A 217 -43.53 -56.13 -26.09
CA THR A 217 -44.54 -55.82 -27.13
C THR A 217 -44.48 -56.78 -28.27
N GLU A 218 -43.44 -57.61 -28.39
CA GLU A 218 -43.30 -58.67 -29.40
C GLU A 218 -43.83 -60.06 -28.96
N GLN A 219 -44.26 -60.17 -27.70
CA GLN A 219 -44.93 -61.34 -27.14
C GLN A 219 -46.45 -61.15 -27.05
#